data_d597fc641c1265df157aa6695eec5b15
#
_entry.id   d597fc641c1265df157aa6695eec5b15
#
_cell.length_a   1.000
_cell.length_b   1.000
_cell.length_c   1.000
_cell.angle_alpha   90.00
_cell.angle_beta   90.00
_cell.angle_gamma   90.00
#
_symmetry.space_group_name_H-M   'P 1'
#
loop_
_entity.id
_entity.type
_entity.pdbx_description
1 polymer ?
#
loop_
_entity_poly.entity_id
_entity_poly.type
_entity_poly.pdbx_seq_one_letter_code
_entity_poly.pdbx_strand_id
1 'polypeptide(L)'
;MRIGAFGAEPWTDNMRKEIEERLGLKGYNLYGLSEIMGPGVSFECQEQNGSHINEDHFYPEIINPETLEQLPSGQQGELVFTTLTKEGMPLLRYRTKDLCSLMEGTCACGRTSVRMSRIMGRSDDMLIIRGINVFPSQVESVILGMPEFEPQYMLVVDRQNNLDILQVQVEVRRDFFSDDLGRMLAMKKTLSDKLKSVLSISTDIKLMEPNSISRSEGKSKHVIDKRVLK
;
A
#
# COMPACT_ATOMS: atom_id res chain seq x y z
N MET A 1 -23.12 13.43 -7.06
CA MET A 1 -21.68 13.77 -6.97
C MET A 1 -21.02 13.24 -8.22
N ARG A 2 -20.07 13.94 -8.85
CA ARG A 2 -19.41 13.44 -10.09
C ARG A 2 -17.93 13.12 -9.89
N ILE A 3 -17.32 13.64 -8.86
CA ILE A 3 -15.89 13.51 -8.56
C ILE A 3 -15.74 13.18 -7.08
N GLY A 4 -14.85 12.24 -6.78
CA GLY A 4 -14.34 11.92 -5.44
C GLY A 4 -12.82 12.09 -5.39
N ALA A 5 -12.31 12.73 -4.34
CA ALA A 5 -10.88 12.78 -4.05
C ALA A 5 -10.61 11.88 -2.85
N PHE A 6 -9.68 10.94 -3.01
CA PHE A 6 -9.38 9.92 -2.02
C PHE A 6 -7.88 9.96 -1.67
N GLY A 7 -7.58 9.86 -0.40
CA GLY A 7 -6.21 9.91 0.11
C GLY A 7 -6.12 9.43 1.54
N ALA A 8 -5.01 9.74 2.20
CA ALA A 8 -4.64 9.34 3.56
C ALA A 8 -4.24 7.87 3.71
N GLU A 9 -4.81 6.96 2.92
CA GLU A 9 -4.41 5.55 2.88
C GLU A 9 -4.22 5.07 1.44
N PRO A 10 -3.33 4.11 1.19
CA PRO A 10 -3.20 3.47 -0.12
C PRO A 10 -4.50 2.77 -0.52
N TRP A 11 -4.86 2.86 -1.78
CA TRP A 11 -6.00 2.15 -2.35
C TRP A 11 -5.65 1.58 -3.73
N THR A 12 -6.25 0.44 -4.07
CA THR A 12 -5.93 -0.32 -5.27
C THR A 12 -6.77 0.11 -6.47
N ASP A 13 -6.36 -0.28 -7.68
CA ASP A 13 -7.17 -0.06 -8.89
C ASP A 13 -8.51 -0.81 -8.84
N ASN A 14 -8.55 -1.96 -8.19
CA ASN A 14 -9.80 -2.70 -7.99
C ASN A 14 -10.75 -1.92 -7.06
N MET A 15 -10.23 -1.37 -5.95
CA MET A 15 -11.02 -0.50 -5.07
C MET A 15 -11.52 0.74 -5.82
N ARG A 16 -10.67 1.36 -6.66
CA ARG A 16 -11.07 2.50 -7.50
C ARG A 16 -12.27 2.13 -8.37
N LYS A 17 -12.18 1.04 -9.11
CA LYS A 17 -13.26 0.55 -9.98
C LYS A 17 -14.55 0.32 -9.21
N GLU A 18 -14.47 -0.37 -8.08
CA GLU A 18 -15.62 -0.66 -7.25
C GLU A 18 -16.28 0.64 -6.72
N ILE A 19 -15.49 1.59 -6.25
CA ILE A 19 -15.98 2.90 -5.79
C ILE A 19 -16.63 3.68 -6.94
N GLU A 20 -15.98 3.75 -8.10
CA GLU A 20 -16.50 4.46 -9.28
C GLU A 20 -17.82 3.85 -9.76
N GLU A 21 -17.89 2.52 -9.83
CA GLU A 21 -19.09 1.78 -10.25
C GLU A 21 -20.24 1.93 -9.26
N ARG A 22 -19.99 1.73 -7.96
CA ARG A 22 -21.05 1.79 -6.95
C ARG A 22 -21.58 3.20 -6.70
N LEU A 23 -20.72 4.21 -6.76
CA LEU A 23 -21.10 5.59 -6.43
C LEU A 23 -21.38 6.45 -7.67
N GLY A 24 -21.11 5.95 -8.87
CA GLY A 24 -21.33 6.68 -10.13
C GLY A 24 -20.48 7.95 -10.23
N LEU A 25 -19.25 7.93 -9.74
CA LEU A 25 -18.32 9.07 -9.74
C LEU A 25 -16.96 8.67 -10.32
N LYS A 26 -16.09 9.66 -10.56
CA LYS A 26 -14.67 9.46 -10.88
C LYS A 26 -13.82 9.67 -9.62
N GLY A 27 -12.96 8.67 -9.31
CA GLY A 27 -12.08 8.68 -8.14
C GLY A 27 -10.68 9.16 -8.48
N TYR A 28 -10.20 10.20 -7.81
CA TYR A 28 -8.85 10.74 -7.99
C TYR A 28 -8.04 10.59 -6.73
N ASN A 29 -6.78 10.20 -6.90
CA ASN A 29 -5.84 10.07 -5.80
C ASN A 29 -5.34 11.45 -5.37
N LEU A 30 -5.26 11.64 -4.04
CA LEU A 30 -4.74 12.80 -3.38
C LEU A 30 -3.67 12.36 -2.40
N TYR A 31 -2.46 12.88 -2.52
CA TYR A 31 -1.37 12.59 -1.60
C TYR A 31 -0.98 13.81 -0.78
N GLY A 32 -0.67 13.58 0.47
CA GLY A 32 -0.13 14.56 1.40
C GLY A 32 0.14 13.94 2.76
N LEU A 33 0.87 14.67 3.59
CA LEU A 33 1.20 14.29 4.96
C LEU A 33 1.24 15.55 5.83
N SER A 34 0.82 15.40 7.09
CA SER A 34 0.68 16.52 8.03
C SER A 34 2.00 17.24 8.29
N GLU A 35 3.11 16.51 8.25
CA GLU A 35 4.47 17.02 8.48
C GLU A 35 4.89 18.03 7.42
N ILE A 36 4.43 17.86 6.18
CA ILE A 36 4.74 18.77 5.08
C ILE A 36 3.68 19.87 4.96
N MET A 37 2.45 19.51 4.53
CA MET A 37 1.34 20.46 4.32
C MET A 37 0.00 19.71 4.21
N GLY A 38 -0.33 18.77 5.06
CA GLY A 38 -1.62 18.09 4.97
C GLY A 38 -1.95 17.57 3.57
N PRO A 39 -3.22 17.51 3.17
CA PRO A 39 -3.61 17.11 1.84
C PRO A 39 -3.20 18.18 0.81
N GLY A 40 -2.67 17.76 -0.34
CA GLY A 40 -2.35 18.69 -1.42
C GLY A 40 -0.90 18.78 -1.82
N VAL A 41 -0.07 17.82 -1.45
CA VAL A 41 1.30 17.72 -1.97
C VAL A 41 1.28 17.27 -3.42
N SER A 42 0.40 16.33 -3.78
CA SER A 42 0.16 15.95 -5.17
C SER A 42 -1.29 15.52 -5.43
N PHE A 43 -1.72 15.62 -6.70
CA PHE A 43 -3.07 15.30 -7.15
C PHE A 43 -3.06 14.56 -8.47
N GLU A 44 -3.92 13.57 -8.64
CA GLU A 44 -4.21 13.01 -9.96
C GLU A 44 -4.98 14.00 -10.83
N CYS A 45 -4.72 13.93 -12.13
CA CYS A 45 -5.55 14.59 -13.14
C CYS A 45 -6.53 13.58 -13.76
N GLN A 46 -7.31 14.02 -14.74
CA GLN A 46 -8.29 13.21 -15.47
C GLN A 46 -7.71 11.98 -16.15
N GLU A 47 -6.41 11.97 -16.43
CA GLU A 47 -5.72 10.84 -17.07
C GLU A 47 -5.47 9.68 -16.10
N GLN A 48 -5.60 9.91 -14.78
CA GLN A 48 -5.39 8.91 -13.73
C GLN A 48 -4.06 8.14 -13.86
N ASN A 49 -3.04 8.82 -14.40
CA ASN A 49 -1.71 8.27 -14.68
C ASN A 49 -0.65 8.97 -13.82
N GLY A 50 -0.67 8.67 -12.53
CA GLY A 50 0.17 9.30 -11.53
C GLY A 50 -0.34 10.64 -11.05
N SER A 51 0.13 11.05 -9.87
CA SER A 51 -0.28 12.29 -9.20
C SER A 51 0.73 13.39 -9.48
N HIS A 52 0.27 14.53 -10.00
CA HIS A 52 1.10 15.71 -10.24
C HIS A 52 1.54 16.34 -8.93
N ILE A 53 2.84 16.49 -8.75
CA ILE A 53 3.42 17.15 -7.59
C ILE A 53 3.33 18.67 -7.80
N ASN A 54 3.00 19.41 -6.75
CA ASN A 54 3.03 20.86 -6.73
C ASN A 54 4.46 21.36 -6.54
N GLU A 55 5.23 21.38 -7.64
CA GLU A 55 6.68 21.69 -7.66
C GLU A 55 7.01 23.15 -7.31
N ASP A 56 6.03 24.04 -7.34
CA ASP A 56 6.13 25.41 -6.83
C ASP A 56 6.29 25.46 -5.29
N HIS A 57 5.86 24.39 -4.60
CA HIS A 57 5.93 24.27 -3.15
C HIS A 57 6.86 23.16 -2.66
N PHE A 58 7.08 22.12 -3.47
CA PHE A 58 7.79 20.91 -3.04
C PHE A 58 8.78 20.43 -4.10
N TYR A 59 10.00 20.18 -3.69
CA TYR A 59 11.02 19.53 -4.51
C TYR A 59 11.05 18.03 -4.16
N PRO A 60 10.67 17.14 -5.10
CA PRO A 60 10.67 15.68 -4.87
C PRO A 60 12.00 15.05 -5.25
N GLU A 61 12.40 14.05 -4.49
CA GLU A 61 13.50 13.14 -4.80
C GLU A 61 13.07 11.70 -4.53
N ILE A 62 13.67 10.74 -5.23
CA ILE A 62 13.59 9.32 -4.87
C ILE A 62 14.98 8.87 -4.43
N ILE A 63 15.04 8.18 -3.29
CA ILE A 63 16.30 7.64 -2.77
C ILE A 63 16.19 6.14 -2.53
N ASN A 64 17.33 5.46 -2.55
CA ASN A 64 17.43 4.12 -2.00
C ASN A 64 17.26 4.21 -0.47
N PRO A 65 16.31 3.50 0.15
CA PRO A 65 16.05 3.62 1.59
C PRO A 65 17.21 3.14 2.48
N GLU A 66 18.12 2.29 1.95
CA GLU A 66 19.27 1.73 2.65
C GLU A 66 20.54 2.55 2.45
N THR A 67 20.91 2.84 1.18
CA THR A 67 22.15 3.58 0.86
C THR A 67 21.99 5.09 0.95
N LEU A 68 20.76 5.59 0.92
CA LEU A 68 20.37 7.01 0.90
C LEU A 68 20.81 7.75 -0.38
N GLU A 69 21.29 7.03 -1.37
CA GLU A 69 21.66 7.59 -2.66
C GLU A 69 20.41 7.93 -3.47
N GLN A 70 20.47 9.04 -4.21
CA GLN A 70 19.39 9.44 -5.11
C GLN A 70 19.30 8.46 -6.28
N LEU A 71 18.09 8.05 -6.59
CA LEU A 71 17.78 7.16 -7.71
C LEU A 71 17.30 7.95 -8.94
N PRO A 72 17.59 7.47 -10.14
CA PRO A 72 17.06 8.05 -11.37
C PRO A 72 15.54 8.02 -11.43
N SER A 73 14.95 8.95 -12.16
CA SER A 73 13.51 8.94 -12.49
C SER A 73 13.08 7.61 -13.09
N GLY A 74 11.89 7.14 -12.73
CA GLY A 74 11.33 5.85 -13.11
C GLY A 74 11.75 4.68 -12.22
N GLN A 75 12.79 4.79 -11.42
CA GLN A 75 13.13 3.77 -10.43
C GLN A 75 12.28 3.90 -9.18
N GLN A 76 11.98 2.77 -8.55
CA GLN A 76 11.28 2.71 -7.29
C GLN A 76 12.22 2.97 -6.13
N GLY A 77 11.83 3.83 -5.19
CA GLY A 77 12.55 4.11 -3.96
C GLY A 77 11.71 4.89 -2.97
N GLU A 78 12.34 5.34 -1.91
CA GLU A 78 11.70 6.16 -0.87
C GLU A 78 11.54 7.60 -1.35
N LEU A 79 10.32 8.11 -1.24
CA LEU A 79 10.00 9.49 -1.58
C LEU A 79 10.55 10.45 -0.51
N VAL A 80 11.20 11.49 -0.97
CA VAL A 80 11.77 12.55 -0.14
C VAL A 80 11.28 13.89 -0.66
N PHE A 81 10.94 14.79 0.26
CA PHE A 81 10.53 16.15 -0.09
C PHE A 81 11.37 17.21 0.61
N THR A 82 11.69 18.26 -0.14
CA THR A 82 12.14 19.54 0.38
C THR A 82 11.03 20.56 0.18
N THR A 83 10.64 21.27 1.25
CA THR A 83 9.65 22.36 1.15
C THR A 83 10.32 23.63 0.66
N LEU A 84 9.74 24.29 -0.35
CA LEU A 84 10.31 25.49 -0.97
C LEU A 84 9.73 26.78 -0.40
N THR A 85 8.46 26.77 -0.01
CA THR A 85 7.71 27.97 0.40
C THR A 85 7.22 27.93 1.85
N LYS A 86 7.52 26.86 2.59
CA LYS A 86 7.09 26.70 3.98
C LYS A 86 8.00 27.48 4.92
N GLU A 87 7.50 28.54 5.52
CA GLU A 87 8.23 29.38 6.48
C GLU A 87 8.25 28.78 7.88
N GLY A 88 7.09 28.29 8.35
CA GLY A 88 6.99 27.60 9.63
C GLY A 88 7.43 26.14 9.51
N MET A 89 8.48 25.74 10.22
CA MET A 89 9.08 24.40 10.17
C MET A 89 9.44 23.97 8.74
N PRO A 90 10.33 24.66 8.02
CA PRO A 90 10.78 24.22 6.71
C PRO A 90 11.46 22.85 6.82
N LEU A 91 11.18 21.97 5.88
CA LEU A 91 11.74 20.62 5.84
C LEU A 91 12.72 20.50 4.67
N LEU A 92 13.94 20.09 4.97
CA LEU A 92 14.98 19.81 3.98
C LEU A 92 15.18 18.30 3.90
N ARG A 93 14.98 17.74 2.69
CA ARG A 93 15.13 16.32 2.38
C ARG A 93 14.41 15.41 3.41
N TYR A 94 13.13 15.73 3.67
CA TYR A 94 12.29 14.96 4.59
C TYR A 94 11.97 13.59 4.00
N ARG A 95 12.38 12.54 4.69
CA ARG A 95 12.11 11.14 4.32
C ARG A 95 10.70 10.77 4.72
N THR A 96 9.82 10.55 3.73
CA THR A 96 8.41 10.22 3.99
C THR A 96 8.19 8.78 4.43
N LYS A 97 9.17 7.91 4.16
CA LYS A 97 9.08 6.45 4.25
C LYS A 97 8.15 5.82 3.21
N ASP A 98 7.46 6.59 2.41
CA ASP A 98 6.58 6.09 1.36
C ASP A 98 7.40 5.68 0.13
N LEU A 99 7.08 4.53 -0.44
CA LEU A 99 7.76 3.98 -1.62
C LEU A 99 6.94 4.28 -2.87
N CYS A 100 7.56 4.94 -3.82
CA CYS A 100 6.99 5.23 -5.14
C CYS A 100 8.09 5.41 -6.19
N SER A 101 7.74 5.82 -7.39
CA SER A 101 8.66 6.29 -8.43
C SER A 101 8.22 7.65 -8.94
N LEU A 102 9.17 8.45 -9.46
CA LEU A 102 8.86 9.70 -10.15
C LEU A 102 8.78 9.46 -11.66
N MET A 103 7.87 10.15 -12.30
CA MET A 103 7.63 10.11 -13.74
C MET A 103 7.77 11.53 -14.30
N GLU A 104 8.76 11.74 -15.12
CA GLU A 104 9.00 12.99 -15.82
C GLU A 104 8.24 13.07 -17.15
N GLY A 105 8.27 14.23 -17.76
CA GLY A 105 7.68 14.48 -19.07
C GLY A 105 6.23 14.97 -19.01
N THR A 106 5.77 15.49 -20.15
CA THR A 106 4.44 16.08 -20.28
C THR A 106 3.36 15.02 -20.15
N CYS A 107 2.40 15.27 -19.28
CA CYS A 107 1.20 14.45 -19.15
C CYS A 107 0.23 14.73 -20.31
N ALA A 108 -0.60 13.76 -20.69
CA ALA A 108 -1.64 13.95 -21.69
C ALA A 108 -2.64 15.07 -21.32
N CYS A 109 -2.78 15.41 -20.03
CA CYS A 109 -3.57 16.56 -19.57
C CYS A 109 -2.90 17.91 -19.86
N GLY A 110 -1.69 17.96 -20.42
CA GLY A 110 -0.93 19.17 -20.77
C GLY A 110 0.01 19.67 -19.66
N ARG A 111 -0.06 19.16 -18.42
CA ARG A 111 0.84 19.56 -17.34
C ARG A 111 2.23 18.99 -17.54
N THR A 112 3.24 19.78 -17.16
CA THR A 112 4.67 19.43 -17.23
C THR A 112 5.26 19.07 -15.87
N SER A 113 4.52 19.28 -14.76
CA SER A 113 4.99 18.94 -13.42
C SER A 113 5.28 17.45 -13.29
N VAL A 114 6.33 17.14 -12.52
CA VAL A 114 6.68 15.76 -12.17
C VAL A 114 5.50 15.05 -11.53
N ARG A 115 5.29 13.81 -11.92
CA ARG A 115 4.25 12.97 -11.35
C ARG A 115 4.88 11.89 -10.49
N MET A 116 4.25 11.58 -9.39
CA MET A 116 4.58 10.39 -8.62
C MET A 116 3.64 9.25 -8.96
N SER A 117 4.17 8.04 -8.97
CA SER A 117 3.34 6.84 -9.04
C SER A 117 2.48 6.71 -7.78
N ARG A 118 1.56 5.77 -7.79
CA ARG A 118 0.86 5.38 -6.56
C ARG A 118 1.87 4.90 -5.51
N ILE A 119 1.57 5.17 -4.23
CA ILE A 119 2.33 4.61 -3.11
C ILE A 119 2.16 3.09 -3.12
N MET A 120 3.28 2.39 -3.15
CA MET A 120 3.33 0.92 -3.19
C MET A 120 3.47 0.30 -1.80
N GLY A 121 3.79 1.09 -0.80
CA GLY A 121 3.99 0.70 0.58
C GLY A 121 4.91 1.68 1.30
N ARG A 122 5.33 1.32 2.51
CA ARG A 122 6.28 2.10 3.30
C ARG A 122 7.56 1.31 3.52
N SER A 123 8.69 2.00 3.54
CA SER A 123 10.00 1.38 3.80
C SER A 123 10.11 0.84 5.23
N ASP A 124 9.37 1.44 6.19
CA ASP A 124 9.31 1.02 7.59
C ASP A 124 8.24 -0.06 7.87
N ASP A 125 7.30 -0.31 6.95
CA ASP A 125 6.33 -1.41 7.03
C ASP A 125 6.81 -2.67 6.29
N MET A 126 7.98 -2.61 5.67
CA MET A 126 8.55 -3.73 4.92
C MET A 126 8.98 -4.84 5.88
N LEU A 127 8.49 -6.03 5.61
CA LEU A 127 8.89 -7.25 6.33
C LEU A 127 9.96 -7.98 5.55
N ILE A 128 11.07 -8.30 6.20
CA ILE A 128 12.09 -9.19 5.60
C ILE A 128 11.79 -10.60 6.10
N ILE A 129 11.35 -11.48 5.19
CA ILE A 129 11.00 -12.87 5.48
C ILE A 129 11.92 -13.78 4.66
N ARG A 130 12.82 -14.50 5.32
CA ARG A 130 13.81 -15.37 4.66
C ARG A 130 14.62 -14.65 3.58
N GLY A 131 14.99 -13.38 3.82
CA GLY A 131 15.74 -12.56 2.86
C GLY A 131 14.92 -11.97 1.71
N ILE A 132 13.60 -12.13 1.74
CA ILE A 132 12.69 -11.54 0.73
C ILE A 132 11.91 -10.41 1.37
N ASN A 133 11.84 -9.28 0.66
CA ASN A 133 11.06 -8.12 1.06
C ASN A 133 9.58 -8.35 0.78
N VAL A 134 8.76 -8.29 1.81
CA VAL A 134 7.30 -8.48 1.75
C VAL A 134 6.63 -7.22 2.25
N PHE A 135 5.74 -6.66 1.45
CA PHE A 135 4.92 -5.51 1.84
C PHE A 135 3.50 -5.94 2.16
N PRO A 136 2.89 -5.45 3.26
CA PRO A 136 1.50 -5.73 3.59
C PRO A 136 0.54 -5.43 2.43
N SER A 137 0.80 -4.37 1.67
CA SER A 137 -0.01 -3.98 0.50
C SER A 137 -0.04 -5.04 -0.62
N GLN A 138 1.00 -5.85 -0.76
CA GLN A 138 1.00 -6.97 -1.72
C GLN A 138 0.01 -8.07 -1.29
N VAL A 139 -0.01 -8.38 0.01
CA VAL A 139 -0.96 -9.35 0.58
C VAL A 139 -2.39 -8.84 0.45
N GLU A 140 -2.61 -7.57 0.81
CA GLU A 140 -3.91 -6.90 0.69
C GLU A 140 -4.45 -6.95 -0.74
N SER A 141 -3.63 -6.64 -1.73
CA SER A 141 -4.02 -6.68 -3.14
C SER A 141 -4.50 -8.06 -3.58
N VAL A 142 -3.88 -9.13 -3.09
CA VAL A 142 -4.31 -10.51 -3.36
C VAL A 142 -5.64 -10.81 -2.69
N ILE A 143 -5.80 -10.43 -1.42
CA ILE A 143 -7.04 -10.67 -0.65
C ILE A 143 -8.21 -9.94 -1.31
N LEU A 144 -8.06 -8.65 -1.64
CA LEU A 144 -9.10 -7.86 -2.29
C LEU A 144 -9.45 -8.33 -3.70
N GLY A 145 -8.56 -9.06 -4.36
CA GLY A 145 -8.80 -9.72 -5.64
C GLY A 145 -9.56 -11.06 -5.54
N MET A 146 -10.01 -11.44 -4.35
CA MET A 146 -10.74 -12.69 -4.09
C MET A 146 -12.09 -12.38 -3.41
N PRO A 147 -13.23 -12.65 -4.08
CA PRO A 147 -14.55 -12.28 -3.57
C PRO A 147 -14.98 -13.05 -2.32
N GLU A 148 -14.27 -14.12 -1.97
CA GLU A 148 -14.53 -14.96 -0.82
C GLU A 148 -14.11 -14.32 0.52
N PHE A 149 -13.23 -13.30 0.48
CA PHE A 149 -12.63 -12.71 1.67
C PHE A 149 -13.13 -11.29 1.95
N GLU A 150 -13.15 -10.93 3.22
CA GLU A 150 -13.30 -9.56 3.67
C GLU A 150 -11.95 -8.81 3.56
N PRO A 151 -11.95 -7.47 3.50
CA PRO A 151 -10.70 -6.69 3.47
C PRO A 151 -9.88 -6.77 4.76
N GLN A 152 -10.43 -7.36 5.82
CA GLN A 152 -9.75 -7.48 7.11
C GLN A 152 -8.79 -8.67 7.14
N TYR A 153 -7.53 -8.34 7.42
CA TYR A 153 -6.47 -9.34 7.53
C TYR A 153 -5.43 -8.92 8.59
N MET A 154 -4.62 -9.89 9.02
CA MET A 154 -3.49 -9.68 9.92
C MET A 154 -2.32 -10.54 9.46
N LEU A 155 -1.14 -9.95 9.38
CA LEU A 155 0.12 -10.62 9.13
C LEU A 155 0.80 -10.89 10.46
N VAL A 156 1.04 -12.15 10.76
CA VAL A 156 1.78 -12.56 11.94
C VAL A 156 3.12 -13.12 11.50
N VAL A 157 4.19 -12.45 11.87
CA VAL A 157 5.55 -12.92 11.63
C VAL A 157 6.06 -13.59 12.88
N ASP A 158 6.55 -14.79 12.73
CA ASP A 158 7.12 -15.59 13.82
C ASP A 158 8.40 -16.29 13.36
N ARG A 159 9.15 -16.88 14.30
CA ARG A 159 10.36 -17.64 13.99
C ARG A 159 10.28 -19.02 14.62
N GLN A 160 10.32 -20.05 13.79
CA GLN A 160 10.31 -21.44 14.21
C GLN A 160 11.54 -22.16 13.61
N ASN A 161 12.29 -22.87 14.45
CA ASN A 161 13.50 -23.58 14.02
C ASN A 161 14.47 -22.74 13.19
N ASN A 162 14.71 -21.49 13.61
CA ASN A 162 15.54 -20.50 12.91
C ASN A 162 15.04 -20.03 11.52
N LEU A 163 13.81 -20.39 11.14
CA LEU A 163 13.17 -19.93 9.91
C LEU A 163 12.03 -18.97 10.22
N ASP A 164 11.99 -17.86 9.51
CA ASP A 164 10.88 -16.92 9.60
C ASP A 164 9.63 -17.52 8.92
N ILE A 165 8.51 -17.43 9.61
CA ILE A 165 7.19 -17.86 9.13
C ILE A 165 6.32 -16.63 9.01
N LEU A 166 5.68 -16.47 7.86
CA LEU A 166 4.64 -15.49 7.64
C LEU A 166 3.29 -16.20 7.64
N GLN A 167 2.47 -15.90 8.65
CA GLN A 167 1.08 -16.34 8.72
C GLN A 167 0.18 -15.18 8.27
N VAL A 168 -0.72 -15.46 7.35
CA VAL A 168 -1.78 -14.54 6.90
C VAL A 168 -3.09 -14.99 7.50
N GLN A 169 -3.64 -14.20 8.42
CA GLN A 169 -4.98 -14.39 8.98
C GLN A 169 -5.93 -13.50 8.19
N VAL A 170 -7.00 -14.05 7.63
CA VAL A 170 -7.95 -13.33 6.79
C VAL A 170 -9.38 -13.77 7.12
N GLU A 171 -10.29 -12.81 7.19
CA GLU A 171 -11.72 -13.10 7.42
C GLU A 171 -12.37 -13.62 6.14
N VAL A 172 -13.11 -14.70 6.28
CA VAL A 172 -13.98 -15.22 5.22
C VAL A 172 -15.29 -14.45 5.25
N ARG A 173 -15.81 -14.04 4.11
CA ARG A 173 -17.14 -13.41 4.03
C ARG A 173 -18.22 -14.36 4.46
N ARG A 174 -19.23 -13.83 5.12
CA ARG A 174 -20.33 -14.62 5.69
C ARG A 174 -20.98 -15.57 4.68
N ASP A 175 -21.14 -15.13 3.43
CA ASP A 175 -21.76 -15.91 2.35
C ASP A 175 -20.93 -17.11 1.88
N PHE A 176 -19.62 -17.08 2.18
CA PHE A 176 -18.66 -18.12 1.82
C PHE A 176 -18.20 -18.95 3.01
N PHE A 177 -18.45 -18.48 4.24
CA PHE A 177 -18.09 -19.21 5.45
C PHE A 177 -19.03 -20.42 5.61
N SER A 178 -18.46 -21.60 5.78
CA SER A 178 -19.19 -22.87 5.79
C SER A 178 -18.48 -23.89 6.66
N ASP A 179 -19.25 -24.81 7.23
CA ASP A 179 -18.75 -26.00 7.93
C ASP A 179 -18.20 -27.07 6.98
N ASP A 180 -18.34 -26.87 5.67
CA ASP A 180 -17.74 -27.75 4.65
C ASP A 180 -16.22 -27.59 4.63
N LEU A 181 -15.55 -28.52 5.25
CA LEU A 181 -14.09 -28.57 5.35
C LEU A 181 -13.41 -28.60 3.97
N GLY A 182 -14.01 -29.29 2.99
CA GLY A 182 -13.45 -29.38 1.63
C GLY A 182 -13.42 -28.02 0.94
N ARG A 183 -14.52 -27.26 1.05
CA ARG A 183 -14.64 -25.91 0.50
C ARG A 183 -13.64 -24.94 1.18
N MET A 184 -13.53 -24.98 2.51
CA MET A 184 -12.63 -24.13 3.26
C MET A 184 -11.16 -24.43 2.92
N LEU A 185 -10.78 -25.69 2.79
CA LEU A 185 -9.43 -26.09 2.37
C LEU A 185 -9.11 -25.66 0.93
N ALA A 186 -10.07 -25.72 0.02
CA ALA A 186 -9.90 -25.25 -1.36
C ALA A 186 -9.62 -23.74 -1.40
N MET A 187 -10.38 -22.93 -0.66
CA MET A 187 -10.16 -21.49 -0.54
C MET A 187 -8.79 -21.17 0.06
N LYS A 188 -8.42 -21.85 1.15
CA LYS A 188 -7.10 -21.72 1.78
C LYS A 188 -5.98 -21.99 0.77
N LYS A 189 -6.10 -23.07 0.00
CA LYS A 189 -5.13 -23.44 -1.02
C LYS A 189 -5.02 -22.38 -2.13
N THR A 190 -6.15 -21.93 -2.66
CA THR A 190 -6.18 -20.90 -3.72
C THR A 190 -5.51 -19.61 -3.25
N LEU A 191 -5.80 -19.14 -2.04
CA LEU A 191 -5.16 -17.96 -1.47
C LEU A 191 -3.66 -18.16 -1.30
N SER A 192 -3.25 -19.33 -0.76
CA SER A 192 -1.83 -19.66 -0.58
C SER A 192 -1.06 -19.67 -1.90
N ASP A 193 -1.65 -20.26 -2.97
CA ASP A 193 -1.02 -20.32 -4.29
C ASP A 193 -0.88 -18.92 -4.91
N LYS A 194 -1.91 -18.06 -4.80
CA LYS A 194 -1.86 -16.68 -5.26
C LYS A 194 -0.82 -15.86 -4.49
N LEU A 195 -0.79 -15.95 -3.16
CA LEU A 195 0.20 -15.25 -2.34
C LEU A 195 1.62 -15.72 -2.67
N LYS A 196 1.82 -17.02 -2.86
CA LYS A 196 3.12 -17.55 -3.27
C LYS A 196 3.59 -17.01 -4.61
N SER A 197 2.67 -16.83 -5.56
CA SER A 197 2.98 -16.25 -6.88
C SER A 197 3.43 -14.79 -6.77
N VAL A 198 2.83 -14.00 -5.87
CA VAL A 198 3.14 -12.57 -5.70
C VAL A 198 4.34 -12.34 -4.80
N LEU A 199 4.43 -13.07 -3.68
CA LEU A 199 5.46 -12.86 -2.66
C LEU A 199 6.72 -13.69 -2.87
N SER A 200 6.69 -14.69 -3.75
CA SER A 200 7.78 -15.68 -3.97
C SER A 200 8.16 -16.48 -2.71
N ILE A 201 7.34 -16.46 -1.68
CA ILE A 201 7.49 -17.26 -0.45
C ILE A 201 6.19 -18.01 -0.14
N SER A 202 6.33 -19.11 0.59
CA SER A 202 5.18 -19.83 1.14
C SER A 202 4.71 -19.19 2.43
N THR A 203 3.39 -18.97 2.53
CA THR A 203 2.73 -18.40 3.70
C THR A 203 1.85 -19.45 4.38
N ASP A 204 1.71 -19.35 5.69
CA ASP A 204 0.68 -20.10 6.43
C ASP A 204 -0.62 -19.29 6.43
N ILE A 205 -1.72 -19.90 5.98
CA ILE A 205 -3.01 -19.24 5.90
C ILE A 205 -3.89 -19.69 7.05
N LYS A 206 -4.42 -18.74 7.80
CA LYS A 206 -5.44 -18.98 8.81
C LYS A 206 -6.74 -18.26 8.40
N LEU A 207 -7.73 -19.04 8.02
CA LEU A 207 -9.08 -18.52 7.76
C LEU A 207 -9.74 -18.18 9.09
N MET A 208 -10.28 -16.99 9.18
CA MET A 208 -10.92 -16.44 10.37
C MET A 208 -12.42 -16.31 10.12
N GLU A 209 -13.19 -16.43 11.20
CA GLU A 209 -14.62 -16.20 11.15
C GLU A 209 -14.94 -14.74 10.80
N PRO A 210 -16.10 -14.45 10.18
CA PRO A 210 -16.54 -13.09 9.93
C PRO A 210 -16.55 -12.23 11.22
N ASN A 211 -16.00 -11.03 11.15
CA ASN A 211 -15.91 -10.06 12.26
C ASN A 211 -15.05 -10.51 13.46
N SER A 212 -14.12 -11.43 13.28
CA SER A 212 -13.24 -11.92 14.36
C SER A 212 -11.91 -11.16 14.48
N ILE A 213 -11.49 -10.44 13.43
CA ILE A 213 -10.30 -9.58 13.48
C ILE A 213 -10.71 -8.20 14.02
N SER A 214 -9.96 -7.70 15.01
CA SER A 214 -10.24 -6.40 15.61
C SER A 214 -10.16 -5.28 14.58
N ARG A 215 -11.16 -4.39 14.58
CA ARG A 215 -11.15 -3.16 13.79
C ARG A 215 -10.36 -2.09 14.55
N SER A 216 -9.39 -1.46 13.91
CA SER A 216 -8.66 -0.33 14.50
C SER A 216 -9.43 0.97 14.30
N GLU A 217 -9.46 1.82 15.33
CA GLU A 217 -9.85 3.21 15.18
C GLU A 217 -8.63 3.99 14.63
N GLY A 218 -8.71 4.50 13.41
CA GLY A 218 -7.61 5.18 12.71
C GLY A 218 -6.84 4.26 11.75
N LYS A 219 -5.54 4.51 11.57
CA LYS A 219 -4.71 3.72 10.63
C LYS A 219 -4.65 2.26 11.06
N SER A 220 -5.01 1.38 10.15
CA SER A 220 -5.03 -0.07 10.38
C SER A 220 -3.62 -0.61 10.61
N LYS A 221 -3.41 -1.32 11.72
CA LYS A 221 -2.20 -2.10 11.95
C LYS A 221 -2.44 -3.52 11.47
N HIS A 222 -1.77 -3.89 10.39
CA HIS A 222 -1.92 -5.21 9.78
C HIS A 222 -0.80 -6.17 10.13
N VAL A 223 0.18 -5.78 10.95
CA VAL A 223 1.38 -6.59 11.24
C VAL A 223 1.57 -6.79 12.75
N ILE A 224 1.79 -8.04 13.12
CA ILE A 224 2.27 -8.46 14.44
C ILE A 224 3.58 -9.22 14.23
N ASP A 225 4.70 -8.58 14.54
CA ASP A 225 6.01 -9.24 14.53
C ASP A 225 6.33 -9.81 15.91
N LYS A 226 6.39 -11.14 16.01
CA LYS A 226 6.68 -11.87 17.23
C LYS A 226 8.15 -12.29 17.32
N ARG A 227 8.95 -11.98 16.30
CA ARG A 227 10.36 -12.33 16.32
C ARG A 227 11.07 -11.53 17.40
N VAL A 228 11.77 -12.22 18.29
CA VAL A 228 12.71 -11.58 19.19
C VAL A 228 13.96 -11.25 18.37
N LEU A 229 14.06 -10.03 17.89
CA LEU A 229 15.30 -9.53 17.29
C LEU A 229 16.30 -9.33 18.42
N LYS A 230 17.35 -10.18 18.44
CA LYS A 230 18.50 -10.03 19.33
C LYS A 230 19.49 -9.02 18.75
#